data_22b5e2152ffcebbe47c55bbaa7afdcef
#
_entry.id   22b5e2152ffcebbe47c55bbaa7afdcef
#
_cell.length_a   1.000
_cell.length_b   1.000
_cell.length_c   1.000
_cell.angle_alpha   90.00
_cell.angle_beta   90.00
_cell.angle_gamma   90.00
#
_symmetry.space_group_name_H-M   'P 1'
#
loop_
_entity.id
_entity.type
_entity.pdbx_description
1 polymer ?
#
loop_
_entity_poly.entity_id
_entity_poly.type
_entity_poly.pdbx_seq_one_letter_code
_entity_poly.pdbx_strand_id
1 'polypeptide(L)'
;MEECDMYDVLIVGGGAVGCAVARELSRYQLNMCLVERGEDVCVGTSKANSAIVHAGFDAAPGTLKARFNVEGSEMMEDLSRELDFDYRRNGALVLCFDEADMPRLRELHQRGKKNHVQGLEILWGDALRKKEPALSDKVYAALYAPTSAIVCPFGMTIAFYENARKNGCQFQFDTAVERIERCGDHFTVHTSRGDMAARVVVSCAGVHGDTLHNQLCDKQYHTVPRRGEYCLLDKKDGKIVDRTIFQLPSTMGKGILVSPTVHGNLLLGPTAADQESRSSVATTAAGLDTVLSTAGRSVPNLPVRDVITSFAGLRAHLVETDDFVIGESAENFFEALGIESPGLTSAPAIGRYLAGAVAEKLHAAEKADFDPSRRDIPHLREMTFEERAALVAENPAYGNVICRCEGISEGEIVEAIRRGARSLDGVKRRCRAGMGRCQGGFCSPKVMALLSRELGVPMEALTKSGGGSYLVQGMTKEA
;
A
#
# COMPACT_ATOMS: atom_id res chain seq x y z
N MET A 1 -9.51 -9.73 -38.75
CA MET A 1 -8.94 -9.05 -37.55
C MET A 1 -10.12 -8.22 -37.04
N GLU A 2 -10.75 -8.63 -35.96
CA GLU A 2 -11.68 -7.75 -35.24
C GLU A 2 -10.89 -6.50 -34.84
N GLU A 3 -11.44 -5.31 -35.08
CA GLU A 3 -10.89 -4.07 -34.58
C GLU A 3 -10.77 -4.21 -33.07
N CYS A 4 -9.57 -4.45 -32.58
CA CYS A 4 -9.30 -4.43 -31.15
C CYS A 4 -9.57 -2.97 -30.71
N ASP A 5 -10.60 -2.74 -29.90
CA ASP A 5 -10.94 -1.41 -29.40
C ASP A 5 -9.71 -0.79 -28.74
N MET A 6 -9.11 0.19 -29.39
CA MET A 6 -7.92 0.87 -28.92
C MET A 6 -8.27 1.72 -27.68
N TYR A 7 -7.53 1.53 -26.60
CA TYR A 7 -7.63 2.38 -25.42
C TYR A 7 -6.98 3.75 -25.63
N ASP A 8 -7.57 4.80 -25.06
CA ASP A 8 -6.87 6.08 -24.96
C ASP A 8 -5.68 5.95 -24.00
N VAL A 9 -5.87 5.26 -22.87
CA VAL A 9 -4.83 5.06 -21.86
C VAL A 9 -4.82 3.64 -21.34
N LEU A 10 -3.64 3.00 -21.35
CA LEU A 10 -3.39 1.73 -20.66
C LEU A 10 -2.47 1.97 -19.47
N ILE A 11 -2.94 1.62 -18.28
CA ILE A 11 -2.19 1.74 -17.02
C ILE A 11 -1.64 0.36 -16.65
N VAL A 12 -0.34 0.26 -16.38
CA VAL A 12 0.32 -0.99 -16.04
C VAL A 12 0.65 -1.04 -14.55
N GLY A 13 -0.01 -1.95 -13.82
CA GLY A 13 0.23 -2.22 -12.40
C GLY A 13 -0.85 -1.69 -11.47
N GLY A 14 -1.48 -2.59 -10.70
CA GLY A 14 -2.57 -2.35 -9.74
C GLY A 14 -2.09 -2.04 -8.31
N GLY A 15 -0.90 -1.45 -8.15
CA GLY A 15 -0.42 -0.94 -6.87
C GLY A 15 -1.04 0.40 -6.49
N ALA A 16 -0.63 0.98 -5.34
CA ALA A 16 -1.15 2.25 -4.84
C ALA A 16 -1.01 3.39 -5.86
N VAL A 17 0.11 3.46 -6.58
CA VAL A 17 0.35 4.50 -7.59
C VAL A 17 -0.55 4.30 -8.81
N GLY A 18 -0.59 3.08 -9.39
CA GLY A 18 -1.43 2.82 -10.56
C GLY A 18 -2.93 3.01 -10.29
N CYS A 19 -3.40 2.58 -9.11
CA CYS A 19 -4.79 2.83 -8.70
C CYS A 19 -5.08 4.32 -8.47
N ALA A 20 -4.11 5.10 -7.95
CA ALA A 20 -4.24 6.56 -7.82
C ALA A 20 -4.29 7.24 -9.20
N VAL A 21 -3.43 6.82 -10.15
CA VAL A 21 -3.47 7.29 -11.55
C VAL A 21 -4.82 6.96 -12.19
N ALA A 22 -5.30 5.71 -12.04
CA ALA A 22 -6.59 5.30 -12.60
C ALA A 22 -7.75 6.12 -12.05
N ARG A 23 -7.75 6.41 -10.72
CA ARG A 23 -8.76 7.27 -10.09
C ARG A 23 -8.72 8.69 -10.65
N GLU A 24 -7.57 9.31 -10.72
CA GLU A 24 -7.46 10.69 -11.19
C GLU A 24 -7.76 10.79 -12.69
N LEU A 25 -7.34 9.83 -13.53
CA LEU A 25 -7.71 9.77 -14.95
C LEU A 25 -9.19 9.52 -15.16
N SER A 26 -9.87 8.81 -14.24
CA SER A 26 -11.32 8.57 -14.38
C SER A 26 -12.19 9.81 -14.26
N ARG A 27 -11.60 10.97 -13.93
CA ARG A 27 -12.23 12.31 -14.03
C ARG A 27 -12.45 12.77 -15.46
N TYR A 28 -11.74 12.18 -16.42
CA TYR A 28 -11.75 12.61 -17.81
C TYR A 28 -12.50 11.65 -18.71
N GLN A 29 -12.99 12.15 -19.84
CA GLN A 29 -13.68 11.37 -20.87
C GLN A 29 -12.66 10.57 -21.69
N LEU A 30 -12.18 9.48 -21.13
CA LEU A 30 -11.17 8.59 -21.70
C LEU A 30 -11.63 7.14 -21.65
N ASN A 31 -11.38 6.37 -22.72
CA ASN A 31 -11.47 4.92 -22.71
C ASN A 31 -10.15 4.38 -22.12
N MET A 32 -10.20 3.84 -20.90
CA MET A 32 -9.00 3.42 -20.20
C MET A 32 -9.12 2.05 -19.53
N CYS A 33 -7.99 1.35 -19.47
CA CYS A 33 -7.88 0.08 -18.77
C CYS A 33 -6.63 0.06 -17.89
N LEU A 34 -6.76 -0.51 -16.68
CA LEU A 34 -5.63 -0.87 -15.85
C LEU A 34 -5.42 -2.38 -15.92
N VAL A 35 -4.19 -2.81 -16.25
CA VAL A 35 -3.78 -4.22 -16.25
C VAL A 35 -2.91 -4.52 -15.05
N GLU A 36 -3.19 -5.65 -14.37
CA GLU A 36 -2.41 -6.14 -13.22
C GLU A 36 -2.11 -7.63 -13.41
N ARG A 37 -0.85 -8.01 -13.20
CA ARG A 37 -0.41 -9.41 -13.33
C ARG A 37 -0.97 -10.35 -12.27
N GLY A 38 -1.36 -9.80 -11.13
CA GLY A 38 -1.98 -10.56 -10.03
C GLY A 38 -3.49 -10.62 -10.15
N GLU A 39 -4.11 -11.38 -9.27
CA GLU A 39 -5.56 -11.64 -9.21
C GLU A 39 -6.39 -10.44 -8.76
N ASP A 40 -5.75 -9.39 -8.22
CA ASP A 40 -6.42 -8.27 -7.55
C ASP A 40 -5.46 -7.06 -7.46
N VAL A 41 -5.98 -5.91 -7.11
CA VAL A 41 -5.16 -4.75 -6.75
C VAL A 41 -4.46 -4.94 -5.40
N CYS A 42 -3.42 -4.14 -5.14
CA CYS A 42 -2.68 -4.18 -3.87
C CYS A 42 -2.03 -5.54 -3.57
N VAL A 43 -1.52 -6.24 -4.57
CA VAL A 43 -0.88 -7.57 -4.40
C VAL A 43 0.65 -7.52 -4.34
N GLY A 44 1.27 -6.41 -4.77
CA GLY A 44 2.72 -6.18 -4.73
C GLY A 44 3.19 -5.49 -3.44
N THR A 45 4.15 -4.57 -3.56
CA THR A 45 4.73 -3.78 -2.45
C THR A 45 3.69 -2.99 -1.66
N SER A 46 2.59 -2.59 -2.29
CA SER A 46 1.51 -1.82 -1.66
C SER A 46 0.85 -2.55 -0.50
N LYS A 47 0.84 -3.90 -0.46
CA LYS A 47 0.34 -4.68 0.67
C LYS A 47 1.36 -4.93 1.79
N ALA A 48 2.65 -4.64 1.56
CA ALA A 48 3.75 -5.05 2.44
C ALA A 48 4.73 -3.90 2.67
N ASN A 49 4.32 -2.95 3.50
CA ASN A 49 5.05 -1.75 3.87
C ASN A 49 4.75 -1.33 5.31
N SER A 50 5.29 -0.20 5.74
CA SER A 50 5.14 0.32 7.12
C SER A 50 3.81 1.01 7.39
N ALA A 51 2.93 1.17 6.40
CA ALA A 51 1.62 1.83 6.53
C ALA A 51 1.68 3.29 7.04
N ILE A 52 2.75 4.01 6.73
CA ILE A 52 3.02 5.35 7.24
C ILE A 52 2.75 6.40 6.17
N VAL A 53 2.07 7.47 6.57
CA VAL A 53 2.02 8.75 5.87
C VAL A 53 3.13 9.62 6.43
N HIS A 54 4.24 9.70 5.69
CA HIS A 54 5.43 10.44 6.12
C HIS A 54 5.20 11.95 6.03
N ALA A 55 5.67 12.70 7.03
CA ALA A 55 5.54 14.15 7.06
C ALA A 55 6.34 14.88 5.95
N GLY A 56 7.46 14.31 5.48
CA GLY A 56 8.29 14.92 4.42
C GLY A 56 9.66 15.42 4.86
N PHE A 57 10.08 15.15 6.10
CA PHE A 57 11.34 15.69 6.66
C PHE A 57 12.61 14.98 6.17
N ASP A 58 12.50 13.77 5.60
CA ASP A 58 13.65 12.90 5.33
C ASP A 58 14.23 13.07 3.90
N ALA A 59 13.41 13.23 2.89
CA ALA A 59 13.86 13.38 1.51
C ALA A 59 14.67 14.66 1.29
N ALA A 60 15.68 14.58 0.41
CA ALA A 60 16.52 15.73 0.07
C ALA A 60 15.68 16.85 -0.57
N PRO A 61 15.83 18.12 -0.14
CA PRO A 61 15.08 19.22 -0.73
C PRO A 61 15.33 19.35 -2.25
N GLY A 62 14.26 19.63 -2.99
CA GLY A 62 14.31 19.78 -4.46
C GLY A 62 14.15 18.47 -5.24
N THR A 63 14.07 17.33 -4.57
CA THR A 63 13.80 16.03 -5.21
C THR A 63 12.30 15.80 -5.41
N LEU A 64 11.95 14.90 -6.33
CA LEU A 64 10.57 14.44 -6.52
C LEU A 64 10.05 13.68 -5.28
N LYS A 65 10.92 12.91 -4.60
CA LYS A 65 10.60 12.31 -3.30
C LYS A 65 10.13 13.34 -2.28
N ALA A 66 10.83 14.49 -2.15
CA ALA A 66 10.44 15.54 -1.22
C ALA A 66 9.11 16.20 -1.61
N ARG A 67 8.98 16.59 -2.87
CA ARG A 67 7.79 17.23 -3.41
C ARG A 67 6.56 16.36 -3.21
N PHE A 68 6.54 15.16 -3.79
CA PHE A 68 5.37 14.30 -3.78
C PHE A 68 5.05 13.72 -2.39
N ASN A 69 6.05 13.62 -1.49
CA ASN A 69 5.78 13.25 -0.11
C ASN A 69 4.92 14.31 0.59
N VAL A 70 5.31 15.58 0.52
CA VAL A 70 4.58 16.67 1.19
C VAL A 70 3.20 16.83 0.57
N GLU A 71 3.11 16.95 -0.76
CA GLU A 71 1.83 17.06 -1.47
C GLU A 71 0.89 15.89 -1.14
N GLY A 72 1.39 14.65 -1.17
CA GLY A 72 0.59 13.46 -0.86
C GLY A 72 0.17 13.36 0.61
N SER A 73 1.03 13.82 1.53
CA SER A 73 0.71 13.88 2.96
C SER A 73 -0.44 14.86 3.24
N GLU A 74 -0.43 16.01 2.58
CA GLU A 74 -1.48 17.04 2.70
C GLU A 74 -2.82 16.55 2.14
N MET A 75 -2.81 15.77 1.05
CA MET A 75 -4.02 15.22 0.44
C MET A 75 -4.66 14.09 1.26
N MET A 76 -3.89 13.37 2.07
CA MET A 76 -4.27 12.05 2.58
C MET A 76 -5.50 12.08 3.49
N GLU A 77 -5.61 13.07 4.37
CA GLU A 77 -6.72 13.17 5.33
C GLU A 77 -8.07 13.43 4.62
N ASP A 78 -8.09 14.33 3.64
CA ASP A 78 -9.29 14.63 2.88
C ASP A 78 -9.70 13.45 1.99
N LEU A 79 -8.73 12.80 1.34
CA LEU A 79 -8.98 11.57 0.58
C LEU A 79 -9.50 10.44 1.45
N SER A 80 -9.03 10.32 2.70
CA SER A 80 -9.53 9.29 3.61
C SER A 80 -11.01 9.49 3.97
N ARG A 81 -11.46 10.74 4.08
CA ARG A 81 -12.88 11.08 4.31
C ARG A 81 -13.73 10.90 3.06
N GLU A 82 -13.23 11.35 1.89
CA GLU A 82 -13.92 11.25 0.61
C GLU A 82 -14.13 9.81 0.16
N LEU A 83 -13.12 8.96 0.38
CA LEU A 83 -13.09 7.58 -0.08
C LEU A 83 -13.32 6.54 1.04
N ASP A 84 -13.53 6.99 2.25
CA ASP A 84 -13.88 6.18 3.41
C ASP A 84 -12.87 5.02 3.61
N PHE A 85 -11.62 5.37 3.92
CA PHE A 85 -10.57 4.42 4.30
C PHE A 85 -9.85 4.86 5.58
N ASP A 86 -9.37 3.88 6.34
CA ASP A 86 -8.74 4.10 7.64
C ASP A 86 -7.48 4.94 7.57
N TYR A 87 -7.49 6.06 8.28
CA TYR A 87 -6.40 7.00 8.46
C TYR A 87 -6.37 7.53 9.89
N ARG A 88 -5.18 7.74 10.45
CA ARG A 88 -5.03 8.38 11.76
C ARG A 88 -3.77 9.22 11.82
N ARG A 89 -3.93 10.52 12.10
CA ARG A 89 -2.81 11.43 12.38
C ARG A 89 -2.31 11.19 13.80
N ASN A 90 -1.24 10.41 13.94
CA ASN A 90 -0.66 10.04 15.23
C ASN A 90 0.68 10.72 15.51
N GLY A 91 1.29 11.38 14.52
CA GLY A 91 2.62 11.97 14.62
C GLY A 91 3.74 10.93 14.61
N ALA A 92 4.98 11.41 14.49
CA ALA A 92 6.16 10.58 14.50
C ALA A 92 7.28 11.20 15.33
N LEU A 93 8.15 10.35 15.88
CA LEU A 93 9.36 10.72 16.61
C LEU A 93 10.57 10.06 15.96
N VAL A 94 11.60 10.84 15.58
CA VAL A 94 12.90 10.33 15.15
C VAL A 94 13.87 10.43 16.32
N LEU A 95 14.27 9.28 16.85
CA LEU A 95 15.05 9.19 18.09
C LEU A 95 16.54 9.44 17.85
N CYS A 96 17.14 10.25 18.74
CA CYS A 96 18.56 10.47 18.91
C CYS A 96 18.96 9.87 20.26
N PHE A 97 19.97 8.98 20.29
CA PHE A 97 20.39 8.28 21.50
C PHE A 97 21.64 8.90 22.16
N ASP A 98 22.38 9.70 21.43
CA ASP A 98 23.63 10.30 21.88
C ASP A 98 23.68 11.79 21.54
N GLU A 99 24.29 12.59 22.40
CA GLU A 99 24.53 13.99 22.13
C GLU A 99 25.37 14.20 20.86
N ALA A 100 26.30 13.31 20.59
CA ALA A 100 27.14 13.33 19.39
C ALA A 100 26.32 13.23 18.08
N ASP A 101 25.13 12.63 18.11
CA ASP A 101 24.22 12.51 16.96
C ASP A 101 23.29 13.73 16.78
N MET A 102 23.29 14.70 17.70
CA MET A 102 22.45 15.90 17.62
C MET A 102 22.66 16.73 16.35
N PRO A 103 23.87 16.87 15.77
CA PRO A 103 24.03 17.54 14.48
C PRO A 103 23.19 16.93 13.38
N ARG A 104 23.11 15.59 13.31
CA ARG A 104 22.29 14.85 12.32
C ARG A 104 20.80 15.08 12.55
N LEU A 105 20.35 15.09 13.82
CA LEU A 105 18.95 15.38 14.15
C LEU A 105 18.57 16.81 13.74
N ARG A 106 19.46 17.79 13.98
CA ARG A 106 19.26 19.19 13.57
C ARG A 106 19.26 19.34 12.04
N GLU A 107 20.14 18.64 11.35
CA GLU A 107 20.14 18.61 9.88
C GLU A 107 18.80 18.11 9.34
N LEU A 108 18.28 17.00 9.89
CA LEU A 108 16.99 16.44 9.51
C LEU A 108 15.84 17.44 9.76
N HIS A 109 15.87 18.16 10.90
CA HIS A 109 14.92 19.22 11.21
C HIS A 109 14.99 20.37 10.19
N GLN A 110 16.21 20.81 9.81
CA GLN A 110 16.38 21.88 8.81
C GLN A 110 15.95 21.41 7.42
N ARG A 111 16.21 20.15 7.08
CA ARG A 111 15.75 19.53 5.84
C ARG A 111 14.23 19.53 5.76
N GLY A 112 13.55 19.11 6.81
CA GLY A 112 12.08 19.14 6.87
C GLY A 112 11.51 20.57 6.76
N LYS A 113 12.16 21.58 7.36
CA LYS A 113 11.76 22.99 7.17
C LYS A 113 11.90 23.45 5.72
N LYS A 114 12.99 23.06 5.04
CA LYS A 114 13.20 23.37 3.61
C LYS A 114 12.16 22.69 2.72
N ASN A 115 11.66 21.53 3.14
CA ASN A 115 10.57 20.81 2.49
C ASN A 115 9.17 21.33 2.91
N HIS A 116 9.09 22.43 3.65
CA HIS A 116 7.84 23.06 4.12
C HIS A 116 7.00 22.20 5.08
N VAL A 117 7.61 21.20 5.76
CA VAL A 117 6.90 20.38 6.75
C VAL A 117 6.53 21.23 7.97
N GLN A 118 5.25 21.25 8.32
CA GLN A 118 4.71 22.07 9.40
C GLN A 118 4.92 21.45 10.78
N GLY A 119 5.13 22.30 11.78
CA GLY A 119 5.10 21.93 13.20
C GLY A 119 6.27 21.05 13.68
N LEU A 120 7.37 20.95 12.93
CA LEU A 120 8.55 20.20 13.36
C LEU A 120 9.18 20.80 14.60
N GLU A 121 9.44 19.95 15.61
CA GLU A 121 9.99 20.35 16.91
C GLU A 121 11.02 19.33 17.40
N ILE A 122 12.10 19.78 18.04
CA ILE A 122 13.03 18.90 18.74
C ILE A 122 12.67 18.88 20.23
N LEU A 123 12.40 17.68 20.75
CA LEU A 123 11.96 17.43 22.13
C LEU A 123 13.06 16.77 22.95
N TRP A 124 13.16 17.15 24.23
CA TRP A 124 14.11 16.61 25.22
C TRP A 124 13.41 16.33 26.56
N GLY A 125 14.07 15.54 27.38
CA GLY A 125 13.73 15.35 28.79
C GLY A 125 12.26 15.05 29.03
N ASP A 126 11.65 15.78 29.99
CA ASP A 126 10.26 15.57 30.40
C ASP A 126 9.24 15.81 29.29
N ALA A 127 9.50 16.77 28.38
CA ALA A 127 8.61 17.03 27.25
C ALA A 127 8.53 15.81 26.32
N LEU A 128 9.67 15.16 26.06
CA LEU A 128 9.73 13.93 25.26
C LEU A 128 9.07 12.76 25.98
N ARG A 129 9.36 12.55 27.28
CA ARG A 129 8.77 11.48 28.10
C ARG A 129 7.26 11.60 28.23
N LYS A 130 6.75 12.83 28.39
CA LYS A 130 5.30 13.09 28.40
C LYS A 130 4.67 12.83 27.05
N LYS A 131 5.38 13.10 25.96
CA LYS A 131 4.90 12.87 24.60
C LYS A 131 4.80 11.38 24.30
N GLU A 132 5.80 10.57 24.69
CA GLU A 132 5.86 9.13 24.47
C GLU A 132 6.53 8.42 25.67
N PRO A 133 5.73 7.95 26.64
CA PRO A 133 6.26 7.38 27.89
C PRO A 133 6.99 6.04 27.70
N ALA A 134 6.68 5.31 26.61
CA ALA A 134 7.23 3.98 26.37
C ALA A 134 8.68 3.97 25.84
N LEU A 135 9.24 5.14 25.57
CA LEU A 135 10.61 5.25 25.05
C LEU A 135 11.67 4.80 26.06
N SER A 136 12.73 4.20 25.54
CA SER A 136 13.93 3.85 26.32
C SER A 136 14.50 5.07 27.03
N ASP A 137 14.94 4.91 28.29
CA ASP A 137 15.61 5.96 29.07
C ASP A 137 16.92 6.43 28.41
N LYS A 138 17.49 5.64 27.49
CA LYS A 138 18.68 5.98 26.72
C LYS A 138 18.41 6.98 25.60
N VAL A 139 17.16 7.35 25.32
CA VAL A 139 16.84 8.36 24.30
C VAL A 139 17.18 9.73 24.84
N TYR A 140 18.12 10.41 24.17
CA TYR A 140 18.60 11.75 24.52
C TYR A 140 17.66 12.85 24.04
N ALA A 141 17.22 12.77 22.75
CA ALA A 141 16.33 13.73 22.12
C ALA A 141 15.51 13.07 21.00
N ALA A 142 14.51 13.76 20.50
CA ALA A 142 13.77 13.31 19.30
C ALA A 142 13.29 14.49 18.45
N LEU A 143 13.27 14.32 17.13
CA LEU A 143 12.53 15.19 16.22
C LEU A 143 11.07 14.73 16.19
N TYR A 144 10.16 15.59 16.61
CA TYR A 144 8.72 15.38 16.53
C TYR A 144 8.16 15.95 15.23
N ALA A 145 7.42 15.13 14.48
CA ALA A 145 6.72 15.51 13.25
C ALA A 145 5.21 15.27 13.42
N PRO A 146 4.43 16.31 13.79
CA PRO A 146 2.99 16.16 14.11
C PRO A 146 2.12 15.82 12.92
N THR A 147 2.55 16.13 11.71
CA THR A 147 1.81 15.87 10.46
C THR A 147 1.96 14.45 9.94
N SER A 148 2.86 13.65 10.52
CA SER A 148 2.95 12.22 10.19
C SER A 148 1.70 11.47 10.66
N ALA A 149 1.32 10.45 9.90
CA ALA A 149 0.12 9.66 10.17
C ALA A 149 0.36 8.18 9.82
N ILE A 150 -0.62 7.36 10.13
CA ILE A 150 -0.73 5.96 9.70
C ILE A 150 -2.01 5.76 8.90
N VAL A 151 -1.97 4.83 7.94
CA VAL A 151 -3.06 4.55 6.99
C VAL A 151 -3.21 3.05 6.79
N CYS A 152 -4.41 2.59 6.41
CA CYS A 152 -4.57 1.22 5.90
C CYS A 152 -4.11 1.19 4.42
N PRO A 153 -2.96 0.57 4.08
CA PRO A 153 -2.48 0.55 2.70
C PRO A 153 -3.41 -0.27 1.77
N PHE A 154 -4.09 -1.28 2.32
CA PHE A 154 -5.11 -2.05 1.59
C PHE A 154 -6.34 -1.19 1.31
N GLY A 155 -6.93 -0.60 2.36
CA GLY A 155 -8.13 0.23 2.27
C GLY A 155 -7.93 1.38 1.30
N MET A 156 -6.82 2.11 1.39
CA MET A 156 -6.48 3.21 0.49
C MET A 156 -6.38 2.75 -0.98
N THR A 157 -5.63 1.69 -1.26
CA THR A 157 -5.42 1.21 -2.64
C THR A 157 -6.72 0.68 -3.25
N ILE A 158 -7.50 -0.08 -2.45
CA ILE A 158 -8.80 -0.62 -2.87
C ILE A 158 -9.81 0.52 -3.07
N ALA A 159 -9.77 1.56 -2.23
CA ALA A 159 -10.63 2.72 -2.38
C ALA A 159 -10.38 3.46 -3.69
N PHE A 160 -9.12 3.65 -4.08
CA PHE A 160 -8.77 4.21 -5.40
C PHE A 160 -9.28 3.32 -6.54
N TYR A 161 -9.09 2.02 -6.45
CA TYR A 161 -9.58 1.05 -7.42
C TYR A 161 -11.10 1.09 -7.57
N GLU A 162 -11.84 1.00 -6.47
CA GLU A 162 -13.31 0.98 -6.47
C GLU A 162 -13.88 2.29 -7.02
N ASN A 163 -13.27 3.44 -6.66
CA ASN A 163 -13.69 4.74 -7.18
C ASN A 163 -13.38 4.89 -8.68
N ALA A 164 -12.19 4.48 -9.14
CA ALA A 164 -11.84 4.48 -10.55
C ALA A 164 -12.81 3.60 -11.39
N ARG A 165 -13.11 2.40 -10.88
CA ARG A 165 -14.06 1.47 -11.52
C ARG A 165 -15.48 2.05 -11.59
N LYS A 166 -15.95 2.67 -10.51
CA LYS A 166 -17.24 3.37 -10.45
C LYS A 166 -17.35 4.44 -11.53
N ASN A 167 -16.24 5.13 -11.81
CA ASN A 167 -16.15 6.20 -12.81
C ASN A 167 -15.71 5.71 -14.21
N GLY A 168 -15.81 4.38 -14.49
CA GLY A 168 -15.70 3.81 -15.83
C GLY A 168 -14.31 3.30 -16.24
N CYS A 169 -13.31 3.29 -15.33
CA CYS A 169 -12.04 2.64 -15.61
C CYS A 169 -12.21 1.10 -15.65
N GLN A 170 -11.74 0.47 -16.71
CA GLN A 170 -11.70 -0.98 -16.84
C GLN A 170 -10.49 -1.55 -16.10
N PHE A 171 -10.62 -2.80 -15.61
CA PHE A 171 -9.54 -3.51 -14.93
C PHE A 171 -9.43 -4.94 -15.46
N GLN A 172 -8.21 -5.34 -15.81
CA GLN A 172 -7.92 -6.71 -16.22
C GLN A 172 -6.84 -7.28 -15.29
N PHE A 173 -7.24 -8.26 -14.49
CA PHE A 173 -6.38 -9.00 -13.58
C PHE A 173 -5.81 -10.26 -14.25
N ASP A 174 -4.80 -10.89 -13.60
CA ASP A 174 -4.06 -12.03 -14.15
C ASP A 174 -3.47 -11.73 -15.54
N THR A 175 -3.12 -10.46 -15.79
CA THR A 175 -2.68 -9.94 -17.08
C THR A 175 -1.30 -9.29 -16.92
N ALA A 176 -0.25 -10.07 -17.17
CA ALA A 176 1.12 -9.58 -17.11
C ALA A 176 1.50 -8.89 -18.43
N VAL A 177 2.05 -7.67 -18.35
CA VAL A 177 2.67 -7.00 -19.50
C VAL A 177 4.08 -7.56 -19.66
N GLU A 178 4.38 -8.08 -20.84
CA GLU A 178 5.66 -8.71 -21.18
C GLU A 178 6.52 -7.79 -22.03
N ARG A 179 5.90 -7.10 -22.98
CA ARG A 179 6.59 -6.22 -23.92
C ARG A 179 5.69 -5.07 -24.38
N ILE A 180 6.29 -3.92 -24.66
CA ILE A 180 5.62 -2.75 -25.21
C ILE A 180 6.35 -2.34 -26.48
N GLU A 181 5.63 -2.20 -27.58
CA GLU A 181 6.16 -1.74 -28.86
C GLU A 181 5.44 -0.48 -29.33
N ARG A 182 6.20 0.48 -29.86
CA ARG A 182 5.63 1.64 -30.52
C ARG A 182 5.26 1.30 -31.96
N CYS A 183 4.00 1.53 -32.32
CA CYS A 183 3.44 1.30 -33.66
C CYS A 183 2.87 2.60 -34.22
N GLY A 184 3.77 3.45 -34.76
CA GLY A 184 3.35 4.79 -35.23
C GLY A 184 2.91 5.71 -34.10
N ASP A 185 1.62 6.06 -34.08
CA ASP A 185 1.01 6.97 -33.11
C ASP A 185 0.43 6.29 -31.85
N HIS A 186 0.54 4.97 -31.75
CA HIS A 186 0.05 4.18 -30.62
C HIS A 186 1.07 3.14 -30.17
N PHE A 187 0.72 2.40 -29.10
CA PHE A 187 1.49 1.26 -28.59
C PHE A 187 0.73 -0.05 -28.80
N THR A 188 1.45 -1.09 -29.17
CA THR A 188 1.02 -2.48 -28.98
C THR A 188 1.63 -3.00 -27.68
N VAL A 189 0.80 -3.37 -26.73
CA VAL A 189 1.20 -3.90 -25.43
C VAL A 189 0.93 -5.40 -25.41
N HIS A 190 2.01 -6.20 -25.44
CA HIS A 190 1.94 -7.65 -25.41
C HIS A 190 1.73 -8.13 -23.97
N THR A 191 0.67 -8.86 -23.74
CA THR A 191 0.33 -9.36 -22.40
C THR A 191 0.17 -10.88 -22.40
N SER A 192 0.22 -11.49 -21.21
CA SER A 192 -0.03 -12.93 -21.03
C SER A 192 -1.45 -13.39 -21.48
N ARG A 193 -2.34 -12.45 -21.81
CA ARG A 193 -3.72 -12.71 -22.25
C ARG A 193 -4.03 -12.21 -23.66
N GLY A 194 -3.00 -11.84 -24.41
CA GLY A 194 -3.11 -11.29 -25.75
C GLY A 194 -2.68 -9.83 -25.84
N ASP A 195 -2.67 -9.32 -27.05
CA ASP A 195 -2.20 -7.97 -27.34
C ASP A 195 -3.29 -6.93 -27.09
N MET A 196 -2.87 -5.76 -26.61
CA MET A 196 -3.73 -4.61 -26.37
C MET A 196 -3.14 -3.38 -27.08
N ALA A 197 -4.00 -2.53 -27.66
CA ALA A 197 -3.58 -1.31 -28.31
C ALA A 197 -3.95 -0.09 -27.43
N ALA A 198 -3.02 0.88 -27.30
CA ALA A 198 -3.27 2.10 -26.53
C ALA A 198 -2.54 3.31 -27.11
N ARG A 199 -3.17 4.49 -27.10
CA ARG A 199 -2.55 5.77 -27.51
C ARG A 199 -1.48 6.23 -26.51
N VAL A 200 -1.73 6.03 -25.22
CA VAL A 200 -0.82 6.38 -24.12
C VAL A 200 -0.68 5.18 -23.20
N VAL A 201 0.53 4.92 -22.75
CA VAL A 201 0.84 3.94 -21.70
C VAL A 201 1.34 4.65 -20.46
N VAL A 202 0.81 4.28 -19.29
CA VAL A 202 1.27 4.77 -17.96
C VAL A 202 1.82 3.59 -17.17
N SER A 203 3.15 3.49 -17.04
CA SER A 203 3.81 2.41 -16.32
C SER A 203 3.92 2.71 -14.82
N CYS A 204 3.25 1.89 -14.01
CA CYS A 204 3.31 1.87 -12.54
C CYS A 204 3.72 0.48 -12.02
N ALA A 205 4.65 -0.19 -12.73
CA ALA A 205 4.96 -1.61 -12.58
C ALA A 205 5.86 -1.96 -11.36
N GLY A 206 6.12 -0.99 -10.46
CA GLY A 206 6.86 -1.19 -9.21
C GLY A 206 8.27 -1.75 -9.46
N VAL A 207 8.61 -2.89 -8.84
CA VAL A 207 9.94 -3.53 -8.97
C VAL A 207 10.23 -4.07 -10.38
N HIS A 208 9.29 -4.00 -11.30
CA HIS A 208 9.45 -4.38 -12.71
C HIS A 208 9.42 -3.19 -13.67
N GLY A 209 9.36 -1.95 -13.13
CA GLY A 209 9.23 -0.74 -13.95
C GLY A 209 10.39 -0.53 -14.91
N ASP A 210 11.63 -0.80 -14.48
CA ASP A 210 12.82 -0.72 -15.30
C ASP A 210 12.79 -1.65 -16.52
N THR A 211 12.18 -2.83 -16.39
CA THR A 211 12.04 -3.79 -17.48
C THR A 211 11.21 -3.21 -18.64
N LEU A 212 10.16 -2.44 -18.33
CA LEU A 212 9.33 -1.80 -19.34
C LEU A 212 9.96 -0.49 -19.85
N HIS A 213 10.53 0.30 -18.95
CA HIS A 213 11.26 1.53 -19.29
C HIS A 213 12.37 1.28 -20.32
N ASN A 214 13.20 0.27 -20.05
CA ASN A 214 14.38 -0.04 -20.84
C ASN A 214 14.06 -0.58 -22.27
N GLN A 215 12.79 -0.88 -22.55
CA GLN A 215 12.34 -1.24 -23.90
C GLN A 215 12.10 -0.02 -24.80
N LEU A 216 11.81 1.14 -24.21
CA LEU A 216 11.31 2.32 -24.92
C LEU A 216 12.22 3.54 -24.80
N CYS A 217 13.12 3.57 -23.82
CA CYS A 217 13.93 4.73 -23.48
C CYS A 217 15.43 4.46 -23.65
N ASP A 218 16.17 5.45 -24.16
CA ASP A 218 17.63 5.35 -24.35
C ASP A 218 18.38 5.28 -23.02
N LYS A 219 17.95 6.09 -22.04
CA LYS A 219 18.52 6.05 -20.70
C LYS A 219 18.04 4.80 -19.99
N GLN A 220 18.96 3.98 -19.55
CA GLN A 220 18.64 2.72 -18.86
C GLN A 220 18.63 2.91 -17.35
N TYR A 221 17.74 2.18 -16.68
CA TYR A 221 17.65 2.10 -15.21
C TYR A 221 17.68 0.64 -14.75
N HIS A 222 18.18 0.42 -13.53
CA HIS A 222 18.25 -0.91 -12.93
C HIS A 222 17.62 -0.89 -11.55
N THR A 223 16.56 -1.66 -11.37
CA THR A 223 15.90 -1.84 -10.08
C THR A 223 16.56 -2.96 -9.30
N VAL A 224 17.07 -2.62 -8.12
CA VAL A 224 17.48 -3.59 -7.10
C VAL A 224 16.35 -3.73 -6.08
N PRO A 225 15.69 -4.92 -6.00
CA PRO A 225 14.65 -5.14 -5.00
C PRO A 225 15.25 -5.09 -3.59
N ARG A 226 14.87 -4.09 -2.78
CA ARG A 226 15.32 -3.95 -1.40
C ARG A 226 14.27 -4.49 -0.45
N ARG A 227 14.54 -5.68 0.12
CA ARG A 227 13.63 -6.38 1.01
C ARG A 227 13.57 -5.72 2.38
N GLY A 228 12.35 -5.50 2.87
CA GLY A 228 12.04 -5.08 4.22
C GLY A 228 11.18 -6.11 4.94
N GLU A 229 11.68 -6.69 6.01
CA GLU A 229 11.01 -7.71 6.82
C GLU A 229 10.39 -7.08 8.06
N TYR A 230 9.22 -7.57 8.45
CA TYR A 230 8.39 -7.02 9.52
C TYR A 230 7.88 -8.11 10.46
N CYS A 231 7.69 -7.74 11.73
CA CYS A 231 6.90 -8.48 12.72
C CYS A 231 5.64 -7.69 13.07
N LEU A 232 4.49 -8.34 13.04
CA LEU A 232 3.22 -7.77 13.47
C LEU A 232 2.79 -8.43 14.78
N LEU A 233 2.57 -7.61 15.82
CA LEU A 233 2.10 -8.06 17.12
C LEU A 233 0.58 -7.97 17.22
N ASP A 234 0.02 -8.67 18.21
CA ASP A 234 -1.40 -8.70 18.51
C ASP A 234 -1.95 -7.30 18.85
N LYS A 235 -3.26 -7.10 18.70
CA LYS A 235 -3.95 -5.84 19.00
C LYS A 235 -3.86 -5.41 20.45
N LYS A 236 -3.70 -6.33 21.40
CA LYS A 236 -3.52 -5.98 22.82
C LYS A 236 -2.27 -5.11 23.06
N ASP A 237 -1.30 -5.20 22.16
CA ASP A 237 0.00 -4.50 22.23
C ASP A 237 0.03 -3.19 21.42
N GLY A 238 -1.01 -2.91 20.66
CA GLY A 238 -1.06 -1.76 19.74
C GLY A 238 -1.08 -0.39 20.42
N LYS A 239 -1.29 -0.34 21.74
CA LYS A 239 -1.27 0.88 22.57
C LYS A 239 0.05 1.07 23.33
N ILE A 240 1.07 0.24 23.10
CA ILE A 240 2.39 0.39 23.73
C ILE A 240 3.01 1.73 23.35
N VAL A 241 2.86 2.15 22.10
CA VAL A 241 3.24 3.49 21.63
C VAL A 241 2.05 4.16 20.96
N ASP A 242 1.95 5.49 21.10
CA ASP A 242 0.93 6.26 20.40
C ASP A 242 1.41 6.76 19.05
N ARG A 243 2.72 7.04 18.93
CA ARG A 243 3.35 7.63 17.75
C ARG A 243 4.18 6.62 17.00
N THR A 244 4.45 6.92 15.73
CA THR A 244 5.43 6.15 14.97
C THR A 244 6.83 6.51 15.43
N ILE A 245 7.59 5.54 15.88
CA ILE A 245 8.95 5.72 16.42
C ILE A 245 9.96 5.31 15.35
N PHE A 246 10.79 6.26 14.94
CA PHE A 246 11.92 6.06 14.03
C PHE A 246 13.24 6.15 14.78
N GLN A 247 14.29 5.58 14.23
CA GLN A 247 15.68 5.88 14.57
C GLN A 247 16.25 6.87 13.54
N LEU A 248 17.36 7.54 13.88
CA LEU A 248 18.07 8.37 12.90
C LEU A 248 18.41 7.55 11.66
N PRO A 249 18.17 8.09 10.44
CA PRO A 249 18.48 7.39 9.20
C PRO A 249 19.96 6.99 9.11
N SER A 250 20.21 5.83 8.53
CA SER A 250 21.54 5.37 8.14
C SER A 250 21.67 5.33 6.61
N THR A 251 22.83 4.93 6.10
CA THR A 251 23.04 4.70 4.66
C THR A 251 22.10 3.63 4.07
N MET A 252 21.59 2.72 4.92
CA MET A 252 20.64 1.67 4.52
C MET A 252 19.17 2.05 4.74
N GLY A 253 18.86 3.29 5.16
CA GLY A 253 17.49 3.78 5.33
C GLY A 253 17.14 4.20 6.75
N LYS A 254 15.83 4.28 7.05
CA LYS A 254 15.24 4.89 8.27
C LYS A 254 15.34 4.02 9.54
N GLY A 255 16.05 2.91 9.50
CA GLY A 255 16.17 1.98 10.62
C GLY A 255 14.88 1.18 10.89
N ILE A 256 14.89 0.43 12.00
CA ILE A 256 13.74 -0.36 12.46
C ILE A 256 12.77 0.56 13.22
N LEU A 257 11.51 0.51 12.81
CA LEU A 257 10.43 1.30 13.38
C LEU A 257 9.68 0.50 14.45
N VAL A 258 9.04 1.24 15.37
CA VAL A 258 7.96 0.74 16.23
C VAL A 258 6.75 1.63 15.94
N SER A 259 5.69 1.08 15.39
CA SER A 259 4.54 1.86 14.94
C SER A 259 3.21 1.18 15.28
N PRO A 260 2.25 1.90 15.85
CA PRO A 260 0.89 1.39 15.90
C PRO A 260 0.32 1.30 14.48
N THR A 261 -0.67 0.46 14.27
CA THR A 261 -1.46 0.43 13.03
C THR A 261 -2.82 1.07 13.24
N VAL A 262 -3.50 1.49 12.17
CA VAL A 262 -4.86 2.05 12.25
C VAL A 262 -5.86 1.05 12.85
N HIS A 263 -5.59 -0.25 12.71
CA HIS A 263 -6.45 -1.32 13.24
C HIS A 263 -6.05 -1.83 14.63
N GLY A 264 -5.10 -1.16 15.30
CA GLY A 264 -4.75 -1.44 16.69
C GLY A 264 -3.69 -2.51 16.92
N ASN A 265 -3.00 -3.00 15.90
CA ASN A 265 -1.83 -3.84 16.05
C ASN A 265 -0.56 -3.00 16.29
N LEU A 266 0.54 -3.62 16.72
CA LEU A 266 1.86 -3.01 16.76
C LEU A 266 2.74 -3.64 15.66
N LEU A 267 3.37 -2.79 14.83
CA LEU A 267 4.23 -3.18 13.73
C LEU A 267 5.68 -2.84 14.06
N LEU A 268 6.57 -3.81 13.90
CA LEU A 268 8.02 -3.66 14.04
C LEU A 268 8.69 -3.92 12.70
N GLY A 269 9.69 -3.14 12.35
CA GLY A 269 10.40 -3.24 11.06
C GLY A 269 10.40 -1.90 10.31
N PRO A 270 10.91 -1.87 9.07
CA PRO A 270 11.48 -2.98 8.33
C PRO A 270 12.98 -3.14 8.48
N THR A 271 13.49 -4.29 8.05
CA THR A 271 14.90 -4.41 7.64
C THR A 271 15.14 -3.73 6.28
N ALA A 272 16.40 -3.69 5.84
CA ALA A 272 16.77 -3.25 4.51
C ALA A 272 17.90 -4.15 3.99
N ALA A 273 17.59 -5.02 3.05
CA ALA A 273 18.53 -5.94 2.44
C ALA A 273 18.28 -6.03 0.93
N ASP A 274 19.30 -5.74 0.15
CA ASP A 274 19.23 -5.86 -1.30
C ASP A 274 19.24 -7.34 -1.70
N GLN A 275 18.50 -7.67 -2.76
CA GLN A 275 18.42 -9.03 -3.29
C GLN A 275 18.23 -9.01 -4.82
N GLU A 276 18.49 -10.15 -5.46
CA GLU A 276 18.31 -10.30 -6.92
C GLU A 276 16.85 -10.61 -7.29
N SER A 277 16.18 -11.43 -6.48
CA SER A 277 14.81 -11.88 -6.79
C SER A 277 13.79 -10.76 -6.64
N ARG A 278 13.05 -10.48 -7.70
CA ARG A 278 11.92 -9.53 -7.73
C ARG A 278 10.60 -10.12 -7.21
N SER A 279 10.60 -11.39 -6.81
CA SER A 279 9.40 -12.11 -6.35
C SER A 279 9.54 -12.72 -4.97
N SER A 280 10.76 -12.94 -4.46
CA SER A 280 10.96 -13.55 -3.14
C SER A 280 10.60 -12.58 -2.02
N VAL A 281 9.53 -12.88 -1.30
CA VAL A 281 9.03 -12.14 -0.12
C VAL A 281 9.10 -12.99 1.15
N ALA A 282 9.98 -13.99 1.18
CA ALA A 282 10.21 -14.79 2.37
C ALA A 282 10.90 -13.95 3.46
N THR A 283 10.48 -14.16 4.71
CA THR A 283 11.20 -13.64 5.89
C THR A 283 12.31 -14.61 6.29
N THR A 284 13.35 -14.09 6.96
CA THR A 284 14.50 -14.85 7.43
C THR A 284 14.64 -14.75 8.94
N ALA A 285 15.14 -15.79 9.60
CA ALA A 285 15.40 -15.78 11.04
C ALA A 285 16.29 -14.58 11.43
N ALA A 286 17.40 -14.38 10.72
CA ALA A 286 18.33 -13.27 10.97
C ALA A 286 17.67 -11.88 10.80
N GLY A 287 16.80 -11.73 9.78
CA GLY A 287 16.07 -10.48 9.57
C GLY A 287 15.06 -10.19 10.69
N LEU A 288 14.31 -11.21 11.12
CA LEU A 288 13.36 -11.08 12.23
C LEU A 288 14.06 -10.82 13.55
N ASP A 289 15.20 -11.49 13.85
CA ASP A 289 16.01 -11.21 15.04
C ASP A 289 16.54 -9.79 15.04
N THR A 290 16.96 -9.26 13.88
CA THR A 290 17.36 -7.87 13.70
C THR A 290 16.22 -6.92 14.00
N VAL A 291 15.00 -7.20 13.50
CA VAL A 291 13.80 -6.39 13.76
C VAL A 291 13.53 -6.31 15.26
N LEU A 292 13.45 -7.47 15.94
CA LEU A 292 13.08 -7.53 17.35
C LEU A 292 14.13 -6.91 18.26
N SER A 293 15.41 -7.20 18.05
CA SER A 293 16.51 -6.66 18.87
C SER A 293 16.67 -5.14 18.72
N THR A 294 16.56 -4.63 17.48
CA THR A 294 16.71 -3.20 17.19
C THR A 294 15.50 -2.39 17.66
N ALA A 295 14.27 -2.90 17.50
CA ALA A 295 13.07 -2.28 18.03
C ALA A 295 13.14 -2.11 19.56
N GLY A 296 13.68 -3.12 20.27
CA GLY A 296 13.88 -3.09 21.71
C GLY A 296 14.85 -1.99 22.22
N ARG A 297 15.70 -1.43 21.35
CA ARG A 297 16.53 -0.26 21.70
C ARG A 297 15.69 1.00 21.82
N SER A 298 14.67 1.15 21.01
CA SER A 298 13.77 2.31 21.00
C SER A 298 12.69 2.21 22.07
N VAL A 299 12.07 1.04 22.18
CA VAL A 299 11.00 0.73 23.13
C VAL A 299 11.38 -0.57 23.86
N PRO A 300 11.84 -0.49 25.12
CA PRO A 300 12.20 -1.67 25.92
C PRO A 300 10.99 -2.55 26.23
N ASN A 301 11.25 -3.83 26.55
CA ASN A 301 10.24 -4.78 27.03
C ASN A 301 9.08 -5.03 26.05
N LEU A 302 9.33 -4.94 24.75
CA LEU A 302 8.35 -5.34 23.74
C LEU A 302 7.95 -6.82 23.93
N PRO A 303 6.65 -7.16 23.89
CA PRO A 303 6.15 -8.52 24.09
C PRO A 303 6.37 -9.38 22.82
N VAL A 304 7.60 -9.73 22.52
CA VAL A 304 8.01 -10.46 21.29
C VAL A 304 7.30 -11.82 21.10
N ARG A 305 6.76 -12.41 22.19
CA ARG A 305 5.95 -13.64 22.12
C ARG A 305 4.56 -13.43 21.53
N ASP A 306 4.14 -12.20 21.41
CA ASP A 306 2.82 -11.81 20.88
C ASP A 306 2.87 -11.46 19.38
N VAL A 307 3.97 -11.78 18.71
CA VAL A 307 4.06 -11.74 17.24
C VAL A 307 3.07 -12.74 16.66
N ILE A 308 2.09 -12.26 15.91
CA ILE A 308 1.05 -13.07 15.28
C ILE A 308 1.39 -13.45 13.84
N THR A 309 2.23 -12.66 13.18
CA THR A 309 2.71 -12.94 11.81
C THR A 309 3.97 -12.13 11.48
N SER A 310 4.70 -12.59 10.48
CA SER A 310 5.77 -11.84 9.83
C SER A 310 5.50 -11.75 8.33
N PHE A 311 6.04 -10.73 7.69
CA PHE A 311 5.94 -10.56 6.24
C PHE A 311 7.11 -9.72 5.72
N ALA A 312 7.33 -9.76 4.41
CA ALA A 312 8.30 -8.89 3.74
C ALA A 312 7.72 -8.21 2.51
N GLY A 313 8.25 -7.03 2.20
CA GLY A 313 7.95 -6.28 0.99
C GLY A 313 9.23 -5.85 0.26
N LEU A 314 9.12 -5.67 -1.04
CA LEU A 314 10.24 -5.29 -1.91
C LEU A 314 10.10 -3.83 -2.34
N ARG A 315 11.07 -2.99 -1.98
CA ARG A 315 11.17 -1.61 -2.47
C ARG A 315 11.83 -1.63 -3.84
N ALA A 316 11.34 -0.79 -4.76
CA ALA A 316 11.88 -0.63 -6.11
C ALA A 316 13.04 0.39 -6.09
N HIS A 317 14.19 0.02 -5.51
CA HIS A 317 15.34 0.92 -5.43
C HIS A 317 16.06 0.99 -6.78
N LEU A 318 16.32 2.21 -7.29
CA LEU A 318 17.09 2.42 -8.50
C LEU A 318 18.58 2.59 -8.17
N VAL A 319 19.44 1.97 -8.97
CA VAL A 319 20.90 2.06 -8.82
C VAL A 319 21.41 3.44 -9.22
N GLU A 320 20.83 4.01 -10.26
CA GLU A 320 21.33 5.23 -10.92
C GLU A 320 20.91 6.52 -10.23
N THR A 321 19.89 6.44 -9.34
CA THR A 321 19.38 7.62 -8.64
C THR A 321 18.70 7.24 -7.33
N ASP A 322 18.86 8.10 -6.32
CA ASP A 322 18.09 8.01 -5.07
C ASP A 322 16.78 8.82 -5.13
N ASP A 323 16.33 9.25 -6.31
CA ASP A 323 15.05 9.94 -6.49
C ASP A 323 14.07 9.10 -7.32
N PHE A 324 12.82 9.52 -7.34
CA PHE A 324 11.81 8.99 -8.25
C PHE A 324 12.07 9.44 -9.68
N VAL A 325 11.63 8.63 -10.65
CA VAL A 325 11.53 9.02 -12.06
C VAL A 325 10.04 9.05 -12.42
N ILE A 326 9.50 10.25 -12.66
CA ILE A 326 8.06 10.45 -12.84
C ILE A 326 7.83 11.43 -13.98
N GLY A 327 6.98 11.06 -14.94
CA GLY A 327 6.60 11.89 -16.07
C GLY A 327 6.62 11.15 -17.40
N GLU A 328 6.68 11.88 -18.49
CA GLU A 328 6.81 11.35 -19.85
C GLU A 328 8.29 11.05 -20.15
N SER A 329 8.67 9.78 -20.16
CA SER A 329 10.04 9.32 -20.40
C SER A 329 10.32 9.04 -21.88
N ALA A 330 9.30 8.70 -22.64
CA ALA A 330 9.30 8.67 -24.10
C ALA A 330 7.94 9.20 -24.58
N GLU A 331 7.84 9.63 -25.82
CA GLU A 331 6.59 10.21 -26.36
C GLU A 331 5.41 9.28 -26.12
N ASN A 332 4.36 9.77 -25.44
CA ASN A 332 3.15 9.05 -25.00
C ASN A 332 3.40 7.87 -24.02
N PHE A 333 4.64 7.72 -23.52
CA PHE A 333 4.96 6.77 -22.46
C PHE A 333 5.27 7.51 -21.17
N PHE A 334 4.33 7.45 -20.23
CA PHE A 334 4.44 8.02 -18.90
C PHE A 334 4.78 6.95 -17.89
N GLU A 335 5.43 7.33 -16.81
CA GLU A 335 5.76 6.35 -15.76
C GLU A 335 5.93 6.93 -14.37
N ALA A 336 5.86 6.03 -13.40
CA ALA A 336 6.30 6.22 -12.02
C ALA A 336 7.28 5.08 -11.68
N LEU A 337 8.58 5.34 -11.86
CA LEU A 337 9.66 4.38 -11.71
C LEU A 337 10.47 4.70 -10.44
N GLY A 338 11.02 3.67 -9.79
CA GLY A 338 11.81 3.82 -8.58
C GLY A 338 10.99 4.18 -7.34
N ILE A 339 9.70 3.86 -7.33
CA ILE A 339 8.80 4.23 -6.24
C ILE A 339 9.02 3.33 -5.03
N GLU A 340 9.97 3.73 -4.19
CA GLU A 340 10.22 3.17 -2.85
C GLU A 340 9.67 4.12 -1.76
N SER A 341 10.14 4.07 -0.50
CA SER A 341 9.74 5.07 0.51
C SER A 341 10.18 6.49 0.10
N PRO A 342 9.26 7.48 0.15
CA PRO A 342 7.91 7.52 0.76
C PRO A 342 6.74 7.24 -0.20
N GLY A 343 6.84 6.33 -1.13
CA GLY A 343 5.92 6.09 -2.25
C GLY A 343 4.45 5.91 -1.86
N LEU A 344 4.14 5.24 -0.73
CA LEU A 344 2.76 5.10 -0.27
C LEU A 344 2.11 6.47 0.00
N THR A 345 2.84 7.35 0.70
CA THR A 345 2.42 8.72 0.97
C THR A 345 2.29 9.53 -0.31
N SER A 346 3.23 9.35 -1.23
CA SER A 346 3.33 10.11 -2.48
C SER A 346 2.31 9.67 -3.54
N ALA A 347 1.73 8.47 -3.40
CA ALA A 347 0.88 7.88 -4.43
C ALA A 347 -0.28 8.77 -4.91
N PRO A 348 -1.06 9.46 -4.04
CA PRO A 348 -2.12 10.35 -4.50
C PRO A 348 -1.61 11.53 -5.33
N ALA A 349 -0.51 12.15 -4.89
CA ALA A 349 0.07 13.31 -5.59
C ALA A 349 0.71 12.91 -6.93
N ILE A 350 1.39 11.75 -6.98
CA ILE A 350 1.89 11.17 -8.23
C ILE A 350 0.73 10.88 -9.19
N GLY A 351 -0.36 10.27 -8.68
CA GLY A 351 -1.56 9.97 -9.45
C GLY A 351 -2.15 11.23 -10.09
N ARG A 352 -2.33 12.29 -9.31
CA ARG A 352 -2.83 13.59 -9.79
C ARG A 352 -1.90 14.20 -10.84
N TYR A 353 -0.60 14.18 -10.61
CA TYR A 353 0.39 14.74 -11.54
C TYR A 353 0.38 14.03 -12.89
N LEU A 354 0.47 12.69 -12.88
CA LEU A 354 0.49 11.91 -14.12
C LEU A 354 -0.85 11.99 -14.86
N ALA A 355 -1.96 11.95 -14.16
CA ALA A 355 -3.29 12.09 -14.76
C ALA A 355 -3.47 13.45 -15.43
N GLY A 356 -3.03 14.52 -14.78
CA GLY A 356 -3.06 15.87 -15.38
C GLY A 356 -2.22 15.96 -16.66
N ALA A 357 -0.99 15.43 -16.63
CA ALA A 357 -0.09 15.43 -17.79
C ALA A 357 -0.65 14.60 -18.96
N VAL A 358 -1.23 13.43 -18.69
CA VAL A 358 -1.87 12.58 -19.71
C VAL A 358 -3.13 13.26 -20.29
N ALA A 359 -3.97 13.84 -19.43
CA ALA A 359 -5.19 14.53 -19.86
C ALA A 359 -4.87 15.74 -20.75
N GLU A 360 -3.86 16.53 -20.40
CA GLU A 360 -3.33 17.63 -21.21
C GLU A 360 -2.83 17.13 -22.58
N LYS A 361 -2.03 16.08 -22.59
CA LYS A 361 -1.49 15.44 -23.80
C LYS A 361 -2.57 14.97 -24.77
N LEU A 362 -3.65 14.42 -24.23
CA LEU A 362 -4.79 13.89 -25.01
C LEU A 362 -5.88 14.93 -25.25
N HIS A 363 -5.73 16.15 -24.73
CA HIS A 363 -6.78 17.18 -24.75
C HIS A 363 -8.12 16.66 -24.21
N ALA A 364 -8.06 15.86 -23.14
CA ALA A 364 -9.23 15.17 -22.60
C ALA A 364 -10.15 16.13 -21.81
N ALA A 365 -11.43 16.11 -22.12
CA ALA A 365 -12.42 16.87 -21.38
C ALA A 365 -12.74 16.21 -20.03
N GLU A 366 -13.05 17.01 -19.01
CA GLU A 366 -13.53 16.47 -17.73
C GLU A 366 -14.94 15.89 -17.86
N LYS A 367 -15.25 14.87 -17.07
CA LYS A 367 -16.59 14.30 -16.95
C LYS A 367 -17.45 15.20 -16.05
N ALA A 368 -18.64 15.51 -16.50
CA ALA A 368 -19.62 16.26 -15.70
C ALA A 368 -20.22 15.41 -14.55
N ASP A 369 -20.22 14.10 -14.70
CA ASP A 369 -20.81 13.09 -13.80
C ASP A 369 -19.78 12.33 -12.95
N PHE A 370 -18.53 12.81 -12.86
CA PHE A 370 -17.53 12.20 -12.00
C PHE A 370 -17.98 12.22 -10.54
N ASP A 371 -18.07 11.03 -9.94
CA ASP A 371 -18.38 10.89 -8.51
C ASP A 371 -17.09 10.62 -7.72
N PRO A 372 -16.58 11.59 -6.94
CA PRO A 372 -15.35 11.45 -6.17
C PRO A 372 -15.50 10.49 -4.99
N SER A 373 -16.72 10.20 -4.55
CA SER A 373 -17.00 9.52 -3.29
C SER A 373 -16.99 7.99 -3.41
N ARG A 374 -16.61 7.36 -2.32
CA ARG A 374 -16.77 5.92 -2.10
C ARG A 374 -17.21 5.69 -0.64
N ARG A 375 -17.93 4.63 -0.38
CA ARG A 375 -18.21 4.14 0.97
C ARG A 375 -17.57 2.79 1.18
N ASP A 376 -16.96 2.59 2.36
CA ASP A 376 -16.38 1.31 2.74
C ASP A 376 -17.44 0.25 3.02
N ILE A 377 -17.00 -0.99 3.19
CA ILE A 377 -17.83 -2.07 3.71
C ILE A 377 -18.23 -1.71 5.14
N PRO A 378 -19.52 -1.82 5.52
CA PRO A 378 -19.92 -1.57 6.89
C PRO A 378 -19.19 -2.50 7.87
N HIS A 379 -18.43 -1.95 8.81
CA HIS A 379 -17.66 -2.74 9.79
C HIS A 379 -18.42 -2.82 11.13
N LEU A 380 -19.01 -3.97 11.44
CA LEU A 380 -19.78 -4.19 12.68
C LEU A 380 -19.01 -3.82 13.94
N ARG A 381 -17.71 -4.04 13.98
CA ARG A 381 -16.87 -3.77 15.16
C ARG A 381 -16.81 -2.27 15.52
N GLU A 382 -17.09 -1.38 14.57
CA GLU A 382 -17.01 0.08 14.71
C GLU A 382 -18.37 0.72 15.01
N MET A 383 -19.45 -0.06 14.90
CA MET A 383 -20.83 0.38 15.08
C MET A 383 -21.29 0.28 16.53
N THR A 384 -22.22 1.14 16.91
CA THR A 384 -23.00 1.02 18.15
C THR A 384 -23.88 -0.22 18.14
N PHE A 385 -24.48 -0.56 19.30
CA PHE A 385 -25.40 -1.70 19.37
C PHE A 385 -26.64 -1.48 18.49
N GLU A 386 -27.18 -0.27 18.49
CA GLU A 386 -28.37 0.12 17.73
C GLU A 386 -28.12 0.07 16.21
N GLU A 387 -26.97 0.57 15.76
CA GLU A 387 -26.57 0.50 14.35
C GLU A 387 -26.39 -0.95 13.88
N ARG A 388 -25.76 -1.80 14.72
CA ARG A 388 -25.64 -3.24 14.43
C ARG A 388 -27.01 -3.91 14.33
N ALA A 389 -27.90 -3.62 15.26
CA ALA A 389 -29.24 -4.21 15.28
C ALA A 389 -30.04 -3.81 14.02
N ALA A 390 -29.93 -2.55 13.60
CA ALA A 390 -30.58 -2.06 12.38
C ALA A 390 -30.01 -2.76 11.13
N LEU A 391 -28.68 -2.84 11.02
CA LEU A 391 -28.02 -3.51 9.88
C LEU A 391 -28.35 -5.00 9.82
N VAL A 392 -28.41 -5.69 10.96
CA VAL A 392 -28.79 -7.12 11.02
C VAL A 392 -30.27 -7.34 10.67
N ALA A 393 -31.15 -6.40 11.04
CA ALA A 393 -32.55 -6.46 10.64
C ALA A 393 -32.74 -6.28 9.12
N GLU A 394 -31.94 -5.42 8.51
CA GLU A 394 -31.92 -5.23 7.05
C GLU A 394 -31.31 -6.43 6.31
N ASN A 395 -30.17 -6.93 6.82
CA ASN A 395 -29.47 -8.06 6.23
C ASN A 395 -28.96 -9.03 7.31
N PRO A 396 -29.65 -10.15 7.55
CA PRO A 396 -29.31 -11.13 8.60
C PRO A 396 -27.90 -11.72 8.50
N ALA A 397 -27.26 -11.68 7.32
CA ALA A 397 -25.87 -12.14 7.14
C ALA A 397 -24.87 -11.36 8.00
N TYR A 398 -25.18 -10.11 8.35
CA TYR A 398 -24.36 -9.34 9.29
C TYR A 398 -24.45 -9.86 10.74
N GLY A 399 -25.50 -10.60 11.09
CA GLY A 399 -25.63 -11.25 12.41
C GLY A 399 -24.78 -12.51 12.59
N ASN A 400 -24.23 -13.09 11.52
CA ASN A 400 -23.43 -14.31 11.56
C ASN A 400 -21.92 -14.00 11.58
N VAL A 401 -21.28 -14.09 12.74
CA VAL A 401 -19.84 -13.83 12.92
C VAL A 401 -19.02 -15.03 12.41
N ILE A 402 -18.26 -14.83 11.35
CA ILE A 402 -17.37 -15.82 10.72
C ILE A 402 -15.95 -15.77 11.30
N CYS A 403 -15.31 -14.58 11.30
CA CYS A 403 -13.99 -14.38 11.87
C CYS A 403 -14.09 -13.81 13.29
N ARG A 404 -13.93 -14.65 14.31
CA ARG A 404 -14.07 -14.24 15.73
C ARG A 404 -12.95 -13.32 16.20
N CYS A 405 -11.70 -13.51 15.73
CA CYS A 405 -10.55 -12.72 16.16
C CYS A 405 -10.67 -11.24 15.74
N GLU A 406 -11.25 -10.99 14.56
CA GLU A 406 -11.42 -9.65 13.99
C GLU A 406 -12.87 -9.16 14.10
N GLY A 407 -13.82 -10.03 14.54
CA GLY A 407 -15.23 -9.66 14.65
C GLY A 407 -15.94 -9.48 13.29
N ILE A 408 -15.53 -10.23 12.26
CA ILE A 408 -16.05 -10.07 10.90
C ILE A 408 -17.21 -11.00 10.64
N SER A 409 -18.29 -10.44 10.11
CA SER A 409 -19.54 -11.15 9.77
C SER A 409 -19.52 -11.77 8.37
N GLU A 410 -20.49 -12.62 8.10
CA GLU A 410 -20.79 -13.14 6.77
C GLU A 410 -21.15 -12.00 5.80
N GLY A 411 -21.94 -11.02 6.24
CA GLY A 411 -22.32 -9.85 5.43
C GLY A 411 -21.12 -9.07 4.92
N GLU A 412 -20.12 -8.80 5.78
CA GLU A 412 -18.88 -8.12 5.40
C GLU A 412 -18.08 -8.95 4.37
N ILE A 413 -18.01 -10.26 4.53
CA ILE A 413 -17.29 -11.16 3.60
C ILE A 413 -17.99 -11.21 2.25
N VAL A 414 -19.32 -11.35 2.22
CA VAL A 414 -20.12 -11.37 0.99
C VAL A 414 -19.95 -10.04 0.23
N GLU A 415 -19.99 -8.93 0.95
CA GLU A 415 -19.77 -7.62 0.32
C GLU A 415 -18.35 -7.49 -0.23
N ALA A 416 -17.33 -7.99 0.46
CA ALA A 416 -15.96 -8.03 -0.06
C ALA A 416 -15.85 -8.85 -1.36
N ILE A 417 -16.56 -9.97 -1.45
CA ILE A 417 -16.62 -10.82 -2.67
C ILE A 417 -17.31 -10.07 -3.81
N ARG A 418 -18.45 -9.43 -3.56
CA ARG A 418 -19.19 -8.62 -4.56
C ARG A 418 -18.36 -7.46 -5.09
N ARG A 419 -17.50 -6.87 -4.27
CA ARG A 419 -16.55 -5.83 -4.66
C ARG A 419 -15.30 -6.34 -5.36
N GLY A 420 -15.22 -7.65 -5.64
CA GLY A 420 -14.21 -8.25 -6.51
C GLY A 420 -13.16 -9.10 -5.81
N ALA A 421 -13.32 -9.45 -4.52
CA ALA A 421 -12.45 -10.45 -3.91
C ALA A 421 -12.72 -11.84 -4.52
N ARG A 422 -11.66 -12.50 -5.00
CA ARG A 422 -11.74 -13.84 -5.64
C ARG A 422 -10.94 -14.92 -4.90
N SER A 423 -10.19 -14.53 -3.86
CA SER A 423 -9.35 -15.41 -3.06
C SER A 423 -9.49 -15.10 -1.57
N LEU A 424 -8.92 -15.94 -0.71
CA LEU A 424 -8.91 -15.68 0.72
C LEU A 424 -8.19 -14.38 1.06
N ASP A 425 -7.06 -14.10 0.42
CA ASP A 425 -6.31 -12.86 0.66
C ASP A 425 -7.03 -11.64 0.04
N GLY A 426 -7.82 -11.81 -1.02
CA GLY A 426 -8.70 -10.78 -1.56
C GLY A 426 -9.77 -10.35 -0.55
N VAL A 427 -10.43 -11.31 0.11
CA VAL A 427 -11.37 -11.07 1.23
C VAL A 427 -10.63 -10.44 2.41
N LYS A 428 -9.49 -11.00 2.80
CA LYS A 428 -8.65 -10.54 3.89
C LYS A 428 -8.24 -9.07 3.75
N ARG A 429 -7.87 -8.62 2.55
CA ARG A 429 -7.48 -7.22 2.29
C ARG A 429 -8.65 -6.25 2.39
N ARG A 430 -9.90 -6.69 2.09
CA ARG A 430 -11.10 -5.82 2.11
C ARG A 430 -11.76 -5.73 3.49
N CYS A 431 -11.93 -6.86 4.17
CA CYS A 431 -12.66 -6.88 5.45
C CYS A 431 -11.87 -7.43 6.64
N ARG A 432 -10.57 -7.75 6.49
CA ARG A 432 -9.68 -8.28 7.53
C ARG A 432 -10.00 -9.70 8.04
N ALA A 433 -10.93 -10.42 7.44
CA ALA A 433 -11.15 -11.83 7.80
C ALA A 433 -9.86 -12.65 7.62
N GLY A 434 -9.35 -13.26 8.70
CA GLY A 434 -8.09 -13.99 8.71
C GLY A 434 -6.85 -13.19 9.13
N MET A 435 -6.94 -11.89 9.47
CA MET A 435 -5.82 -11.06 9.94
C MET A 435 -5.58 -11.10 11.45
N GLY A 436 -6.46 -11.70 12.22
CA GLY A 436 -6.33 -11.75 13.67
C GLY A 436 -5.36 -12.83 14.14
N ARG A 437 -5.28 -13.00 15.46
CA ARG A 437 -4.33 -13.88 16.18
C ARG A 437 -4.15 -15.28 15.58
N CYS A 438 -5.22 -15.92 15.09
CA CYS A 438 -5.16 -17.27 14.53
C CYS A 438 -4.74 -17.33 13.05
N GLN A 439 -4.55 -16.18 12.38
CA GLN A 439 -4.14 -16.06 10.99
C GLN A 439 -4.95 -16.93 10.02
N GLY A 440 -6.28 -16.93 10.20
CA GLY A 440 -7.22 -17.68 9.36
C GLY A 440 -7.45 -19.14 9.79
N GLY A 441 -6.76 -19.64 10.82
CA GLY A 441 -6.83 -21.06 11.23
C GLY A 441 -8.26 -21.58 11.50
N PHE A 442 -9.19 -20.71 11.93
CA PHE A 442 -10.57 -21.10 12.17
C PHE A 442 -11.57 -20.59 11.11
N CYS A 443 -11.31 -19.44 10.51
CA CYS A 443 -12.29 -18.84 9.58
C CYS A 443 -12.06 -19.24 8.13
N SER A 444 -10.85 -19.66 7.71
CA SER A 444 -10.56 -19.96 6.30
C SER A 444 -11.54 -20.96 5.66
N PRO A 445 -11.91 -22.11 6.26
CA PRO A 445 -12.88 -23.00 5.64
C PRO A 445 -14.26 -22.36 5.41
N LYS A 446 -14.71 -21.51 6.35
CA LYS A 446 -15.97 -20.79 6.21
C LYS A 446 -15.91 -19.70 5.13
N VAL A 447 -14.79 -18.97 5.06
CA VAL A 447 -14.55 -17.97 4.01
C VAL A 447 -14.50 -18.64 2.64
N MET A 448 -13.85 -19.82 2.53
CA MET A 448 -13.85 -20.61 1.30
C MET A 448 -15.26 -21.04 0.89
N ALA A 449 -16.09 -21.50 1.83
CA ALA A 449 -17.47 -21.86 1.56
C ALA A 449 -18.28 -20.67 1.03
N LEU A 450 -18.07 -19.46 1.58
CA LEU A 450 -18.70 -18.24 1.10
C LEU A 450 -18.19 -17.84 -0.28
N LEU A 451 -16.87 -17.88 -0.51
CA LEU A 451 -16.28 -17.65 -1.84
C LEU A 451 -16.84 -18.62 -2.89
N SER A 452 -16.89 -19.93 -2.58
CA SER A 452 -17.43 -20.96 -3.46
C SER A 452 -18.90 -20.67 -3.80
N ARG A 453 -19.70 -20.32 -2.80
CA ARG A 453 -21.12 -19.99 -2.98
C ARG A 453 -21.32 -18.74 -3.86
N GLU A 454 -20.66 -17.64 -3.53
CA GLU A 454 -20.88 -16.36 -4.19
C GLU A 454 -20.28 -16.32 -5.61
N LEU A 455 -19.19 -17.04 -5.85
CA LEU A 455 -18.53 -17.09 -7.17
C LEU A 455 -19.06 -18.24 -8.04
N GLY A 456 -19.81 -19.19 -7.49
CA GLY A 456 -20.31 -20.36 -8.22
C GLY A 456 -19.22 -21.33 -8.67
N VAL A 457 -18.11 -21.42 -7.92
CA VAL A 457 -16.96 -22.29 -8.24
C VAL A 457 -16.72 -23.32 -7.13
N PRO A 458 -16.19 -24.52 -7.44
CA PRO A 458 -15.86 -25.51 -6.41
C PRO A 458 -14.72 -25.03 -5.52
N MET A 459 -14.63 -25.57 -4.29
CA MET A 459 -13.59 -25.14 -3.32
C MET A 459 -12.17 -25.42 -3.82
N GLU A 460 -11.97 -26.43 -4.63
CA GLU A 460 -10.69 -26.81 -5.24
C GLU A 460 -10.18 -25.76 -6.24
N ALA A 461 -11.06 -24.97 -6.81
CA ALA A 461 -10.71 -23.88 -7.71
C ALA A 461 -10.30 -22.60 -6.96
N LEU A 462 -10.53 -22.54 -5.63
CA LEU A 462 -10.20 -21.38 -4.83
C LEU A 462 -8.72 -21.35 -4.45
N THR A 463 -8.13 -20.16 -4.52
CA THR A 463 -6.74 -19.92 -4.15
C THR A 463 -6.64 -19.13 -2.86
N LYS A 464 -5.48 -19.19 -2.23
CA LYS A 464 -5.14 -18.30 -1.11
C LYS A 464 -4.92 -16.87 -1.62
N SER A 465 -4.18 -16.70 -2.73
CA SER A 465 -3.73 -15.39 -3.23
C SER A 465 -3.47 -15.38 -4.75
N GLY A 466 -4.28 -16.08 -5.53
CA GLY A 466 -4.11 -16.24 -6.98
C GLY A 466 -3.04 -17.25 -7.39
N GLY A 467 -2.81 -17.37 -8.68
CA GLY A 467 -1.83 -18.29 -9.26
C GLY A 467 -2.05 -19.74 -8.81
N GLY A 468 -0.96 -20.45 -8.50
CA GLY A 468 -0.99 -21.84 -8.03
C GLY A 468 -1.19 -22.05 -6.52
N SER A 469 -1.68 -21.04 -5.77
CA SER A 469 -1.81 -21.08 -4.31
C SER A 469 -3.06 -21.80 -3.81
N TYR A 470 -3.38 -22.98 -4.38
CA TYR A 470 -4.52 -23.79 -4.00
C TYR A 470 -4.39 -24.32 -2.56
N LEU A 471 -5.50 -24.33 -1.80
CA LEU A 471 -5.57 -24.83 -0.43
C LEU A 471 -6.17 -26.22 -0.34
N VAL A 472 -6.99 -26.60 -1.31
CA VAL A 472 -7.65 -27.89 -1.41
C VAL A 472 -7.27 -28.51 -2.75
N GLN A 473 -6.85 -29.80 -2.74
CA GLN A 473 -6.41 -30.49 -3.94
C GLN A 473 -7.42 -31.55 -4.42
N GLY A 474 -8.48 -31.81 -3.66
CA GLY A 474 -9.49 -32.79 -3.98
C GLY A 474 -10.20 -33.33 -2.75
N MET A 475 -11.11 -34.28 -2.95
CA MET A 475 -11.85 -34.96 -1.89
C MET A 475 -10.96 -36.01 -1.21
N THR A 476 -11.05 -36.13 0.12
CA THR A 476 -10.30 -37.14 0.87
C THR A 476 -10.83 -38.55 0.67
N LYS A 477 -12.09 -38.68 0.26
CA LYS A 477 -12.72 -39.91 -0.10
C LYS A 477 -13.42 -39.72 -1.44
N GLU A 478 -13.07 -40.54 -2.42
CA GLU A 478 -13.87 -40.64 -3.64
C GLU A 478 -15.23 -41.27 -3.28
N ALA A 479 -16.30 -40.65 -3.73
CA ALA A 479 -17.67 -41.10 -3.49
C ALA A 479 -17.99 -42.34 -4.31
#